data_65b2258a0d890b1e5a4947ba60b69621
#
_entry.id   65b2258a0d890b1e5a4947ba60b69621
#
_cell.length_a   1.000
_cell.length_b   1.000
_cell.length_c   1.000
_cell.angle_alpha   90.00
_cell.angle_beta   90.00
_cell.angle_gamma   90.00
#
_symmetry.space_group_name_H-M   'P 1'
#
loop_
_entity.id
_entity.type
_entity.pdbx_description
1 polymer ?
#
loop_
_entity_poly.entity_id
_entity_poly.type
_entity_poly.pdbx_seq_one_letter_code
_entity_poly.pdbx_strand_id
1 'polypeptide(L)'
;MRRRVAELSQIGDVRGLCSCKRNPARNQHRTEGKDMARIIVIGGTGLIGSKVVAKLNEHGHEAIPAAPSTGVDTITGEGVADALAGADVVVDVSNSPSFEAKAVLDFFTTSTNTLLAAEKHAGVKHHVALTIVGTNRPNNIDYFAAKAAQEKLIRESGVPYSLVHATQFFEFLGAIADTSMVDGAVHLPGSLVQPMAAEDVATAVTRTAAGAPLNADIEIAGPEQFGLDEFVRRGLAFRGDPREVVRDESATYYGALVGERELVPVDGAQIFATTLADWLPLNPPRH
;
A
#
# COMPACT_ATOMS: atom_id res chain seq x y z
N MET A 1 73.55 9.82 -13.44
CA MET A 1 74.12 11.22 -13.55
C MET A 1 73.24 12.08 -12.67
N ARG A 2 73.74 12.34 -11.48
CA ARG A 2 74.46 13.58 -11.03
C ARG A 2 73.60 14.80 -11.31
N ARG A 3 73.19 15.61 -10.42
CA ARG A 3 73.63 16.29 -9.16
C ARG A 3 72.69 17.52 -9.03
N ARG A 4 72.33 18.07 -8.05
CA ARG A 4 72.74 18.66 -6.73
C ARG A 4 71.81 19.84 -6.52
N VAL A 5 71.16 20.02 -5.41
CA VAL A 5 71.58 20.55 -4.12
C VAL A 5 71.59 22.09 -4.01
N ALA A 6 70.93 22.47 -2.96
CA ALA A 6 71.20 23.58 -2.02
C ALA A 6 70.55 24.93 -2.35
N GLU A 7 70.10 25.69 -1.48
CA GLU A 7 70.19 26.02 -0.06
C GLU A 7 69.75 27.49 0.09
N LEU A 8 69.15 27.76 1.13
CA LEU A 8 69.26 28.69 2.28
C LEU A 8 68.47 30.00 2.18
N SER A 9 67.55 30.14 3.07
CA SER A 9 67.53 30.87 4.36
C SER A 9 67.28 32.38 4.20
N GLN A 10 66.34 32.97 4.87
CA GLN A 10 66.33 33.60 6.19
C GLN A 10 65.11 34.52 6.40
N ILE A 11 64.44 34.31 7.50
CA ILE A 11 64.09 35.25 8.60
C ILE A 11 63.27 36.46 8.26
N GLY A 12 62.11 36.53 8.88
CA GLY A 12 61.29 37.75 9.08
C GLY A 12 60.11 37.50 10.05
N ASP A 13 60.42 37.56 11.33
CA ASP A 13 59.45 37.57 12.43
C ASP A 13 58.66 38.89 12.43
N VAL A 14 57.33 38.80 12.30
CA VAL A 14 56.45 39.93 12.68
C VAL A 14 55.22 39.35 13.43
N ARG A 15 55.28 39.54 14.73
CA ARG A 15 54.15 39.32 15.65
C ARG A 15 53.02 40.28 15.29
N GLY A 16 51.87 39.71 14.93
CA GLY A 16 50.59 40.42 14.80
C GLY A 16 49.50 39.62 15.49
N LEU A 17 49.23 39.91 16.75
CA LEU A 17 48.10 39.46 17.51
C LEU A 17 46.79 39.88 16.83
N CYS A 18 46.09 38.99 16.21
CA CYS A 18 44.70 39.22 15.84
C CYS A 18 43.83 38.20 16.57
N SER A 19 43.21 38.64 17.64
CA SER A 19 42.21 37.96 18.44
C SER A 19 40.96 37.69 17.62
N CYS A 20 40.90 36.56 16.92
CA CYS A 20 39.65 36.08 16.34
C CYS A 20 38.83 35.38 17.41
N LYS A 21 37.87 36.09 17.98
CA LYS A 21 36.77 35.52 18.78
C LYS A 21 36.13 34.38 17.98
N ARG A 22 36.31 33.17 18.39
CA ARG A 22 35.53 32.02 17.94
C ARG A 22 34.08 32.23 18.36
N ASN A 23 33.25 32.52 17.37
CA ASN A 23 31.81 32.43 17.52
C ASN A 23 31.44 30.95 17.58
N PRO A 24 30.87 30.44 18.67
CA PRO A 24 30.37 29.05 18.66
C PRO A 24 29.16 29.04 17.73
N ALA A 25 29.36 28.58 16.49
CA ALA A 25 28.25 28.26 15.61
C ALA A 25 27.29 27.34 16.38
N ARG A 26 26.17 27.92 16.79
CA ARG A 26 25.01 27.20 17.29
C ARG A 26 24.66 26.15 16.24
N ASN A 27 25.05 24.94 16.50
CA ASN A 27 24.56 23.75 15.79
C ASN A 27 23.08 23.64 16.18
N GLN A 28 22.24 24.39 15.49
CA GLN A 28 20.81 24.17 15.52
C GLN A 28 20.62 22.86 14.76
N HIS A 29 20.56 21.76 15.49
CA HIS A 29 19.83 20.59 15.05
C HIS A 29 18.40 21.08 14.76
N ARG A 30 18.19 21.50 13.52
CA ARG A 30 16.87 21.61 12.95
C ARG A 30 16.35 20.17 12.90
N THR A 31 15.66 19.77 13.93
CA THR A 31 14.68 18.67 13.82
C THR A 31 13.78 19.15 12.70
N GLU A 32 13.91 18.53 11.52
CA GLU A 32 12.93 18.69 10.46
C GLU A 32 11.60 18.26 11.08
N GLY A 33 10.82 19.25 11.50
CA GLY A 33 9.43 19.06 11.84
C GLY A 33 8.80 18.53 10.56
N LYS A 34 8.38 17.28 10.56
CA LYS A 34 7.62 16.68 9.46
C LYS A 34 6.41 17.58 9.31
N ASP A 35 6.30 18.28 8.20
CA ASP A 35 5.18 19.20 7.98
C ASP A 35 3.89 18.41 8.09
N MET A 36 2.97 18.89 8.94
CA MET A 36 1.65 18.30 9.13
C MET A 36 0.89 18.40 7.79
N ALA A 37 0.55 17.27 7.20
CA ALA A 37 -0.23 17.21 5.97
C ALA A 37 -1.69 16.90 6.30
N ARG A 38 -2.62 17.47 5.54
CA ARG A 38 -4.03 17.10 5.55
C ARG A 38 -4.25 15.98 4.54
N ILE A 39 -4.64 14.80 5.03
CA ILE A 39 -4.72 13.56 4.26
C ILE A 39 -6.16 13.02 4.31
N ILE A 40 -6.79 12.91 3.15
CA ILE A 40 -8.13 12.33 3.05
C ILE A 40 -8.02 10.86 2.67
N VAL A 41 -8.62 9.97 3.46
CA VAL A 41 -8.57 8.53 3.26
C VAL A 41 -9.92 8.04 2.75
N ILE A 42 -10.02 7.80 1.44
CA ILE A 42 -11.20 7.23 0.79
C ILE A 42 -11.28 5.74 1.14
N GLY A 43 -12.47 5.29 1.58
CA GLY A 43 -12.60 3.97 2.23
C GLY A 43 -12.06 3.96 3.67
N GLY A 44 -11.91 5.15 4.28
CA GLY A 44 -11.28 5.36 5.59
C GLY A 44 -11.98 4.68 6.78
N THR A 45 -13.18 4.17 6.61
CA THR A 45 -13.92 3.40 7.65
C THR A 45 -13.77 1.88 7.49
N GLY A 46 -13.13 1.43 6.41
CA GLY A 46 -12.93 0.01 6.10
C GLY A 46 -11.75 -0.63 6.83
N LEU A 47 -11.49 -1.91 6.50
CA LEU A 47 -10.43 -2.72 7.12
C LEU A 47 -9.04 -2.06 7.08
N ILE A 48 -8.63 -1.58 5.93
CA ILE A 48 -7.33 -0.93 5.75
C ILE A 48 -7.42 0.55 6.12
N GLY A 49 -8.47 1.23 5.66
CA GLY A 49 -8.60 2.68 5.81
C GLY A 49 -8.62 3.15 7.26
N SER A 50 -9.34 2.46 8.15
CA SER A 50 -9.37 2.81 9.58
C SER A 50 -7.99 2.72 10.25
N LYS A 51 -7.18 1.73 9.86
CA LYS A 51 -5.80 1.57 10.34
C LYS A 51 -4.88 2.65 9.79
N VAL A 52 -5.03 2.99 8.50
CA VAL A 52 -4.26 4.08 7.86
C VAL A 52 -4.56 5.41 8.53
N VAL A 53 -5.84 5.73 8.76
CA VAL A 53 -6.25 6.95 9.49
C VAL A 53 -5.62 7.01 10.88
N ALA A 54 -5.70 5.92 11.65
CA ALA A 54 -5.10 5.86 12.98
C ALA A 54 -3.59 6.11 12.93
N LYS A 55 -2.87 5.39 12.08
CA LYS A 55 -1.41 5.49 11.94
C LYS A 55 -0.95 6.89 11.47
N LEU A 56 -1.64 7.50 10.51
CA LEU A 56 -1.32 8.84 10.05
C LEU A 56 -1.49 9.88 11.15
N ASN A 57 -2.59 9.79 11.94
CA ASN A 57 -2.82 10.66 13.09
C ASN A 57 -1.77 10.46 14.19
N GLU A 58 -1.36 9.23 14.48
CA GLU A 58 -0.26 8.92 15.41
C GLU A 58 1.08 9.53 14.95
N HIS A 59 1.29 9.67 13.65
CA HIS A 59 2.47 10.32 13.08
C HIS A 59 2.37 11.84 12.95
N GLY A 60 1.28 12.44 13.46
CA GLY A 60 1.10 13.90 13.52
C GLY A 60 0.55 14.54 12.25
N HIS A 61 -0.04 13.76 11.34
CA HIS A 61 -0.81 14.29 10.21
C HIS A 61 -2.27 14.50 10.60
N GLU A 62 -3.01 15.30 9.84
CA GLU A 62 -4.47 15.40 9.93
C GLU A 62 -5.10 14.40 8.96
N ALA A 63 -5.36 13.17 9.39
CA ALA A 63 -5.98 12.15 8.57
C ALA A 63 -7.49 12.07 8.82
N ILE A 64 -8.28 12.24 7.75
CA ILE A 64 -9.75 12.31 7.79
C ILE A 64 -10.32 11.13 7.00
N PRO A 65 -11.16 10.26 7.63
CA PRO A 65 -11.83 9.19 6.92
C PRO A 65 -12.94 9.74 6.04
N ALA A 66 -13.00 9.29 4.78
CA ALA A 66 -14.04 9.60 3.81
C ALA A 66 -14.66 8.30 3.28
N ALA A 67 -15.97 8.17 3.44
CA ALA A 67 -16.76 7.01 3.03
C ALA A 67 -18.24 7.41 2.93
N PRO A 68 -19.13 6.62 2.31
CA PRO A 68 -20.57 6.89 2.32
C PRO A 68 -21.14 7.11 3.72
N SER A 69 -20.66 6.37 4.73
CA SER A 69 -21.04 6.54 6.13
C SER A 69 -20.62 7.88 6.75
N THR A 70 -19.69 8.60 6.14
CA THR A 70 -19.24 9.94 6.55
C THR A 70 -19.73 11.05 5.59
N GLY A 71 -20.66 10.74 4.68
CA GLY A 71 -21.22 11.69 3.73
C GLY A 71 -20.36 11.93 2.47
N VAL A 72 -19.42 11.03 2.16
CA VAL A 72 -18.57 11.12 0.97
C VAL A 72 -18.79 9.91 0.08
N ASP A 73 -19.43 10.11 -1.06
CA ASP A 73 -19.69 9.06 -2.04
C ASP A 73 -18.97 9.37 -3.36
N THR A 74 -17.99 8.56 -3.69
CA THR A 74 -17.17 8.72 -4.90
C THR A 74 -17.88 8.29 -6.18
N ILE A 75 -19.00 7.56 -6.07
CA ILE A 75 -19.80 7.14 -7.24
C ILE A 75 -20.74 8.25 -7.67
N THR A 76 -21.39 8.92 -6.72
CA THR A 76 -22.30 10.04 -7.01
C THR A 76 -21.60 11.40 -7.04
N GLY A 77 -20.40 11.49 -6.42
CA GLY A 77 -19.65 12.73 -6.24
C GLY A 77 -20.09 13.53 -5.01
N GLU A 78 -21.11 13.06 -4.27
CA GLU A 78 -21.61 13.74 -3.08
C GLU A 78 -20.53 13.87 -2.00
N GLY A 79 -20.33 15.08 -1.47
CA GLY A 79 -19.38 15.39 -0.42
C GLY A 79 -17.90 15.33 -0.82
N VAL A 80 -17.55 14.88 -2.04
CA VAL A 80 -16.15 14.70 -2.47
C VAL A 80 -15.40 16.04 -2.53
N ALA A 81 -15.97 17.05 -3.15
CA ALA A 81 -15.31 18.35 -3.30
C ALA A 81 -15.05 19.01 -1.93
N ASP A 82 -16.02 18.94 -1.02
CA ASP A 82 -15.90 19.51 0.33
C ASP A 82 -14.85 18.76 1.16
N ALA A 83 -14.83 17.42 1.06
CA ALA A 83 -13.85 16.60 1.76
C ALA A 83 -12.42 16.88 1.29
N LEU A 84 -12.21 17.12 -0.01
CA LEU A 84 -10.89 17.36 -0.60
C LEU A 84 -10.43 18.81 -0.49
N ALA A 85 -11.26 19.74 -0.01
CA ALA A 85 -10.88 21.13 0.17
C ALA A 85 -9.67 21.25 1.12
N GLY A 86 -8.55 21.76 0.59
CA GLY A 86 -7.29 21.93 1.32
C GLY A 86 -6.54 20.61 1.63
N ALA A 87 -6.89 19.51 0.98
CA ALA A 87 -6.16 18.26 1.10
C ALA A 87 -4.79 18.35 0.40
N ASP A 88 -3.75 17.89 1.08
CA ASP A 88 -2.41 17.71 0.50
C ASP A 88 -2.29 16.35 -0.20
N VAL A 89 -2.88 15.30 0.41
CA VAL A 89 -2.77 13.91 -0.02
C VAL A 89 -4.16 13.26 -0.01
N VAL A 90 -4.45 12.45 -1.02
CA VAL A 90 -5.58 11.52 -1.05
C VAL A 90 -5.06 10.09 -1.02
N VAL A 91 -5.60 9.29 -0.13
CA VAL A 91 -5.33 7.85 -0.03
C VAL A 91 -6.59 7.10 -0.41
N ASP A 92 -6.57 6.38 -1.52
CA ASP A 92 -7.69 5.55 -1.98
C ASP A 92 -7.44 4.07 -1.61
N VAL A 93 -8.14 3.63 -0.58
CA VAL A 93 -8.22 2.22 -0.14
C VAL A 93 -9.65 1.70 -0.23
N SER A 94 -10.46 2.33 -1.07
CA SER A 94 -11.84 1.89 -1.33
C SER A 94 -11.88 0.56 -2.08
N ASN A 95 -12.99 -0.16 -1.91
CA ASN A 95 -13.24 -1.41 -2.62
C ASN A 95 -14.68 -1.47 -3.09
N SER A 96 -14.90 -2.18 -4.20
CA SER A 96 -16.23 -2.43 -4.73
C SER A 96 -17.05 -3.31 -3.77
N PRO A 97 -18.32 -2.99 -3.56
CA PRO A 97 -19.22 -3.87 -2.80
C PRO A 97 -19.63 -5.14 -3.60
N SER A 98 -19.32 -5.19 -4.89
CA SER A 98 -19.63 -6.30 -5.79
C SER A 98 -18.37 -6.78 -6.51
N PHE A 99 -18.29 -8.09 -6.76
CA PHE A 99 -17.25 -8.72 -7.58
C PHE A 99 -17.75 -9.12 -8.98
N GLU A 100 -18.98 -8.77 -9.33
CA GLU A 100 -19.53 -8.89 -10.67
C GLU A 100 -18.68 -8.05 -11.64
N ALA A 101 -18.25 -8.64 -12.78
CA ALA A 101 -17.30 -8.05 -13.72
C ALA A 101 -17.62 -6.60 -14.11
N LYS A 102 -18.89 -6.36 -14.52
CA LYS A 102 -19.32 -5.01 -14.91
C LYS A 102 -19.37 -4.07 -13.71
N ALA A 103 -19.91 -4.52 -12.59
CA ALA A 103 -20.10 -3.68 -11.41
C ALA A 103 -18.75 -3.27 -10.79
N VAL A 104 -17.78 -4.16 -10.73
CA VAL A 104 -16.44 -3.86 -10.19
C VAL A 104 -15.68 -2.90 -11.11
N LEU A 105 -15.78 -3.07 -12.43
CA LEU A 105 -15.17 -2.14 -13.40
C LEU A 105 -15.80 -0.75 -13.33
N ASP A 106 -17.14 -0.69 -13.33
CA ASP A 106 -17.88 0.57 -13.22
C ASP A 106 -17.55 1.30 -11.90
N PHE A 107 -17.43 0.56 -10.79
CA PHE A 107 -17.04 1.13 -9.50
C PHE A 107 -15.68 1.81 -9.57
N PHE A 108 -14.63 1.07 -9.93
CA PHE A 108 -13.28 1.63 -9.93
C PHE A 108 -13.09 2.74 -10.95
N THR A 109 -13.70 2.62 -12.14
CA THR A 109 -13.57 3.67 -13.16
C THR A 109 -14.34 4.94 -12.79
N THR A 110 -15.55 4.82 -12.25
CA THR A 110 -16.36 5.98 -11.84
C THR A 110 -15.76 6.69 -10.63
N SER A 111 -15.46 5.92 -9.55
CA SER A 111 -14.87 6.44 -8.33
C SER A 111 -13.56 7.18 -8.61
N THR A 112 -12.66 6.56 -9.38
CA THR A 112 -11.35 7.15 -9.70
C THR A 112 -11.47 8.41 -10.53
N ASN A 113 -12.33 8.44 -11.54
CA ASN A 113 -12.56 9.65 -12.35
C ASN A 113 -13.11 10.81 -11.48
N THR A 114 -14.06 10.52 -10.59
CA THR A 114 -14.61 11.51 -9.65
C THR A 114 -13.53 12.08 -8.74
N LEU A 115 -12.70 11.21 -8.14
CA LEU A 115 -11.61 11.62 -7.26
C LEU A 115 -10.58 12.46 -8.00
N LEU A 116 -10.06 11.98 -9.12
CA LEU A 116 -9.01 12.68 -9.88
C LEU A 116 -9.47 14.04 -10.40
N ALA A 117 -10.75 14.18 -10.77
CA ALA A 117 -11.31 15.47 -11.16
C ALA A 117 -11.35 16.45 -9.97
N ALA A 118 -11.81 15.99 -8.80
CA ALA A 118 -11.85 16.80 -7.59
C ALA A 118 -10.45 17.13 -7.05
N GLU A 119 -9.51 16.20 -7.11
CA GLU A 119 -8.12 16.39 -6.72
C GLU A 119 -7.41 17.47 -7.53
N LYS A 120 -7.61 17.47 -8.85
CA LYS A 120 -7.08 18.54 -9.73
C LYS A 120 -7.63 19.90 -9.36
N HIS A 121 -8.92 19.96 -9.04
CA HIS A 121 -9.57 21.22 -8.65
C HIS A 121 -9.07 21.70 -7.28
N ALA A 122 -8.88 20.77 -6.32
CA ALA A 122 -8.39 21.07 -4.97
C ALA A 122 -6.86 21.31 -4.90
N GLY A 123 -6.12 20.95 -5.95
CA GLY A 123 -4.66 21.08 -5.98
C GLY A 123 -3.94 20.05 -5.12
N VAL A 124 -4.50 18.83 -5.01
CA VAL A 124 -3.90 17.70 -4.31
C VAL A 124 -2.53 17.39 -4.89
N LYS A 125 -1.56 17.15 -4.03
CA LYS A 125 -0.15 16.99 -4.39
C LYS A 125 0.29 15.53 -4.52
N HIS A 126 -0.52 14.60 -3.98
CA HIS A 126 -0.18 13.18 -3.99
C HIS A 126 -1.45 12.31 -3.90
N HIS A 127 -1.67 11.47 -4.91
CA HIS A 127 -2.68 10.42 -4.90
C HIS A 127 -2.01 9.08 -4.57
N VAL A 128 -2.43 8.40 -3.51
CA VAL A 128 -1.95 7.06 -3.15
C VAL A 128 -3.08 6.07 -3.31
N ALA A 129 -2.92 5.06 -4.14
CA ALA A 129 -3.92 4.01 -4.29
C ALA A 129 -3.39 2.65 -3.84
N LEU A 130 -4.20 1.95 -3.04
CA LEU A 130 -3.99 0.55 -2.75
C LEU A 130 -4.56 -0.29 -3.89
N THR A 131 -3.73 -1.13 -4.45
CA THR A 131 -4.07 -2.04 -5.54
C THR A 131 -3.58 -3.46 -5.22
N ILE A 132 -3.52 -4.34 -6.19
CA ILE A 132 -3.18 -5.74 -5.98
C ILE A 132 -2.04 -6.19 -6.88
N VAL A 133 -1.14 -7.04 -6.37
CA VAL A 133 -0.09 -7.69 -7.16
C VAL A 133 -0.73 -8.50 -8.30
N GLY A 134 -0.17 -8.37 -9.50
CA GLY A 134 -0.61 -9.12 -10.68
C GLY A 134 -1.49 -8.34 -11.66
N THR A 135 -1.92 -7.11 -11.35
CA THR A 135 -2.73 -6.28 -12.27
C THR A 135 -2.02 -5.94 -13.58
N ASN A 136 -0.71 -5.90 -13.56
CA ASN A 136 0.14 -5.61 -14.73
C ASN A 136 0.56 -6.87 -15.50
N ARG A 137 0.02 -8.05 -15.14
CA ARG A 137 0.29 -9.34 -15.78
C ARG A 137 -0.93 -9.80 -16.59
N PRO A 138 -0.73 -10.58 -17.66
CA PRO A 138 -1.85 -11.22 -18.35
C PRO A 138 -2.60 -12.14 -17.40
N ASN A 139 -3.85 -11.84 -17.12
CA ASN A 139 -4.75 -12.68 -16.31
C ASN A 139 -6.18 -12.45 -16.79
N ASN A 140 -7.10 -13.34 -16.39
CA ASN A 140 -8.51 -13.29 -16.75
C ASN A 140 -9.40 -13.01 -15.52
N ILE A 141 -8.85 -12.42 -14.46
CA ILE A 141 -9.60 -12.09 -13.24
C ILE A 141 -10.22 -10.71 -13.43
N ASP A 142 -11.54 -10.63 -13.48
CA ASP A 142 -12.29 -9.39 -13.71
C ASP A 142 -11.93 -8.29 -12.69
N TYR A 143 -11.73 -8.67 -11.44
CA TYR A 143 -11.30 -7.75 -10.40
C TYR A 143 -9.92 -7.14 -10.71
N PHE A 144 -8.97 -7.92 -11.20
CA PHE A 144 -7.64 -7.43 -11.57
C PHE A 144 -7.71 -6.50 -12.79
N ALA A 145 -8.56 -6.84 -13.76
CA ALA A 145 -8.81 -5.98 -14.92
C ALA A 145 -9.40 -4.62 -14.50
N ALA A 146 -10.34 -4.62 -13.55
CA ALA A 146 -10.92 -3.40 -13.00
C ALA A 146 -9.89 -2.56 -12.23
N LYS A 147 -9.02 -3.19 -11.44
CA LYS A 147 -7.90 -2.51 -10.76
C LYS A 147 -6.87 -1.98 -11.75
N ALA A 148 -6.54 -2.71 -12.80
CA ALA A 148 -5.66 -2.23 -13.87
C ALA A 148 -6.23 -1.00 -14.59
N ALA A 149 -7.57 -0.96 -14.80
CA ALA A 149 -8.25 0.22 -15.35
C ALA A 149 -8.15 1.43 -14.40
N GLN A 150 -8.32 1.24 -13.09
CA GLN A 150 -8.09 2.26 -12.06
C GLN A 150 -6.67 2.81 -12.15
N GLU A 151 -5.67 1.94 -12.15
CA GLU A 151 -4.26 2.32 -12.21
C GLU A 151 -3.93 3.11 -13.48
N LYS A 152 -4.50 2.71 -14.61
CA LYS A 152 -4.33 3.44 -15.86
C LYS A 152 -4.86 4.86 -15.77
N LEU A 153 -6.06 5.06 -15.22
CA LEU A 153 -6.64 6.39 -15.02
C LEU A 153 -5.76 7.27 -14.12
N ILE A 154 -5.21 6.69 -13.03
CA ILE A 154 -4.31 7.41 -12.13
C ILE A 154 -3.04 7.83 -12.86
N ARG A 155 -2.37 6.92 -13.56
CA ARG A 155 -1.13 7.23 -14.31
C ARG A 155 -1.33 8.30 -15.39
N GLU A 156 -2.48 8.29 -16.06
CA GLU A 156 -2.81 9.23 -17.12
C GLU A 156 -3.38 10.57 -16.60
N SER A 157 -3.66 10.67 -15.31
CA SER A 157 -4.34 11.83 -14.71
C SER A 157 -3.50 13.12 -14.72
N GLY A 158 -2.18 13.00 -14.61
CA GLY A 158 -1.26 14.12 -14.35
C GLY A 158 -1.20 14.56 -12.89
N VAL A 159 -1.96 13.93 -11.97
CA VAL A 159 -1.78 14.09 -10.53
C VAL A 159 -0.57 13.27 -10.10
N PRO A 160 0.37 13.79 -9.29
CA PRO A 160 1.47 12.99 -8.76
C PRO A 160 0.93 11.80 -7.93
N TYR A 161 1.47 10.61 -8.12
CA TYR A 161 0.88 9.41 -7.55
C TYR A 161 1.88 8.42 -6.97
N SER A 162 1.35 7.45 -6.21
CA SER A 162 2.03 6.21 -5.82
C SER A 162 1.03 5.07 -5.80
N LEU A 163 1.36 3.95 -6.45
CA LEU A 163 0.53 2.74 -6.43
C LEU A 163 1.16 1.70 -5.52
N VAL A 164 0.41 1.22 -4.54
CA VAL A 164 0.83 0.20 -3.59
C VAL A 164 0.13 -1.09 -3.95
N HIS A 165 0.85 -2.01 -4.59
CA HIS A 165 0.36 -3.33 -4.96
C HIS A 165 0.59 -4.29 -3.81
N ALA A 166 -0.47 -4.69 -3.12
CA ALA A 166 -0.41 -5.66 -2.04
C ALA A 166 -0.74 -7.06 -2.54
N THR A 167 -0.16 -8.06 -1.90
CA THR A 167 -0.59 -9.46 -2.04
C THR A 167 -1.88 -9.72 -1.26
N GLN A 168 -2.37 -10.95 -1.22
CA GLN A 168 -3.57 -11.33 -0.48
C GLN A 168 -3.41 -11.07 1.02
N PHE A 169 -4.52 -10.76 1.69
CA PHE A 169 -4.49 -10.50 3.14
C PHE A 169 -4.89 -11.74 3.92
N PHE A 170 -4.28 -11.95 5.08
CA PHE A 170 -4.66 -13.01 6.00
C PHE A 170 -6.13 -12.94 6.40
N GLU A 171 -6.68 -11.73 6.48
CA GLU A 171 -8.07 -11.44 6.84
C GLU A 171 -9.08 -12.06 5.87
N PHE A 172 -8.69 -12.27 4.60
CA PHE A 172 -9.57 -12.84 3.58
C PHE A 172 -9.56 -14.37 3.52
N LEU A 173 -8.77 -15.04 4.36
CA LEU A 173 -8.67 -16.50 4.39
C LEU A 173 -10.03 -17.20 4.46
N GLY A 174 -10.93 -16.73 5.34
CA GLY A 174 -12.27 -17.28 5.46
C GLY A 174 -13.12 -17.05 4.20
N ALA A 175 -13.10 -15.84 3.65
CA ALA A 175 -13.83 -15.51 2.43
C ALA A 175 -13.34 -16.32 1.21
N ILE A 176 -12.02 -16.55 1.11
CA ILE A 176 -11.46 -17.42 0.07
C ILE A 176 -12.02 -18.84 0.21
N ALA A 177 -12.04 -19.38 1.44
CA ALA A 177 -12.63 -20.70 1.69
C ALA A 177 -14.12 -20.74 1.32
N ASP A 178 -14.89 -19.72 1.73
CA ASP A 178 -16.34 -19.66 1.50
C ASP A 178 -16.69 -19.60 0.01
N THR A 179 -15.92 -18.83 -0.79
CA THR A 179 -16.16 -18.69 -2.23
C THR A 179 -15.66 -19.88 -3.06
N SER A 180 -14.88 -20.77 -2.45
CA SER A 180 -14.26 -21.92 -3.11
C SER A 180 -14.93 -23.26 -2.73
N MET A 181 -16.15 -23.21 -2.16
CA MET A 181 -16.90 -24.40 -1.79
C MET A 181 -17.50 -25.11 -3.01
N VAL A 182 -17.17 -26.39 -3.16
CA VAL A 182 -17.75 -27.30 -4.17
C VAL A 182 -18.05 -28.61 -3.48
N ASP A 183 -19.27 -29.13 -3.60
CA ASP A 183 -19.70 -30.44 -3.07
C ASP A 183 -19.32 -30.69 -1.59
N GLY A 184 -19.30 -29.65 -0.77
CA GLY A 184 -19.05 -29.74 0.67
C GLY A 184 -17.58 -29.63 1.09
N ALA A 185 -16.64 -29.47 0.16
CA ALA A 185 -15.22 -29.23 0.41
C ALA A 185 -14.75 -27.91 -0.23
N VAL A 186 -13.64 -27.39 0.24
CA VAL A 186 -12.98 -26.18 -0.32
C VAL A 186 -12.00 -26.62 -1.40
N HIS A 187 -12.26 -26.30 -2.66
CA HIS A 187 -11.41 -26.63 -3.79
C HIS A 187 -10.54 -25.44 -4.20
N LEU A 188 -9.22 -25.57 -4.12
CA LEU A 188 -8.27 -24.49 -4.41
C LEU A 188 -7.07 -25.00 -5.21
N PRO A 189 -6.53 -24.18 -6.15
CA PRO A 189 -5.31 -24.52 -6.86
C PRO A 189 -4.09 -24.46 -5.94
N GLY A 190 -3.02 -25.15 -6.33
CA GLY A 190 -1.73 -25.07 -5.66
C GLY A 190 -0.91 -23.84 -6.02
N SER A 191 -1.47 -22.88 -6.77
CA SER A 191 -0.82 -21.62 -7.15
C SER A 191 -0.25 -20.90 -5.93
N LEU A 192 0.97 -20.35 -6.08
CA LEU A 192 1.66 -19.70 -4.98
C LEU A 192 1.02 -18.35 -4.63
N VAL A 193 0.86 -18.11 -3.33
CA VAL A 193 0.48 -16.84 -2.73
C VAL A 193 1.53 -16.43 -1.69
N GLN A 194 1.65 -15.13 -1.43
CA GLN A 194 2.54 -14.60 -0.40
C GLN A 194 1.80 -13.62 0.48
N PRO A 195 0.78 -14.09 1.23
CA PRO A 195 -0.18 -13.24 1.91
C PRO A 195 0.44 -12.47 3.07
N MET A 196 -0.20 -11.36 3.46
CA MET A 196 0.28 -10.46 4.49
C MET A 196 -0.85 -9.97 5.40
N ALA A 197 -0.51 -9.44 6.57
CA ALA A 197 -1.48 -8.87 7.49
C ALA A 197 -1.99 -7.50 7.01
N ALA A 198 -3.27 -7.21 7.20
CA ALA A 198 -3.85 -5.89 6.94
C ALA A 198 -3.15 -4.75 7.71
N GLU A 199 -2.57 -5.04 8.87
CA GLU A 199 -1.77 -4.10 9.66
C GLU A 199 -0.49 -3.68 8.93
N ASP A 200 0.17 -4.63 8.27
CA ASP A 200 1.37 -4.40 7.47
C ASP A 200 1.04 -3.61 6.19
N VAL A 201 -0.09 -3.94 5.54
CA VAL A 201 -0.61 -3.18 4.40
C VAL A 201 -0.86 -1.73 4.80
N ALA A 202 -1.56 -1.49 5.91
CA ALA A 202 -1.82 -0.15 6.41
C ALA A 202 -0.51 0.60 6.72
N THR A 203 0.49 -0.08 7.25
CA THR A 203 1.82 0.49 7.51
C THR A 203 2.51 0.92 6.21
N ALA A 204 2.45 0.10 5.17
CA ALA A 204 3.02 0.44 3.86
C ALA A 204 2.31 1.66 3.24
N VAL A 205 0.98 1.64 3.21
CA VAL A 205 0.17 2.76 2.69
C VAL A 205 0.43 4.06 3.45
N THR A 206 0.49 3.99 4.78
CA THR A 206 0.80 5.14 5.65
C THR A 206 2.18 5.73 5.33
N ARG A 207 3.21 4.90 5.21
CA ARG A 207 4.57 5.35 4.86
C ARG A 207 4.62 5.99 3.48
N THR A 208 3.90 5.44 2.52
CA THR A 208 3.80 5.97 1.17
C THR A 208 3.09 7.33 1.16
N ALA A 209 1.96 7.45 1.86
CA ALA A 209 1.18 8.68 1.94
C ALA A 209 1.93 9.82 2.66
N ALA A 210 2.74 9.48 3.66
CA ALA A 210 3.58 10.43 4.39
C ALA A 210 4.88 10.80 3.66
N GLY A 211 5.18 10.16 2.54
CA GLY A 211 6.35 10.41 1.69
C GLY A 211 6.05 11.30 0.49
N ALA A 212 7.08 11.57 -0.31
CA ALA A 212 6.90 12.22 -1.61
C ALA A 212 6.27 11.25 -2.63
N PRO A 213 5.54 11.77 -3.63
CA PRO A 213 5.02 10.95 -4.72
C PRO A 213 6.12 10.18 -5.44
N LEU A 214 5.92 8.88 -5.62
CA LEU A 214 6.87 8.03 -6.33
C LEU A 214 6.75 8.16 -7.85
N ASN A 215 5.56 8.49 -8.35
CA ASN A 215 5.16 8.40 -9.76
C ASN A 215 5.49 7.01 -10.33
N ALA A 216 5.31 6.00 -9.51
CA ALA A 216 5.67 4.61 -9.76
C ALA A 216 4.85 3.67 -8.87
N ASP A 217 5.04 2.38 -9.11
CA ASP A 217 4.44 1.28 -8.38
C ASP A 217 5.44 0.70 -7.38
N ILE A 218 4.94 0.25 -6.23
CA ILE A 218 5.67 -0.59 -5.28
C ILE A 218 4.85 -1.84 -5.00
N GLU A 219 5.50 -3.00 -4.92
CA GLU A 219 4.85 -4.24 -4.49
C GLU A 219 5.23 -4.55 -3.03
N ILE A 220 4.24 -5.00 -2.26
CA ILE A 220 4.38 -5.36 -0.85
C ILE A 220 3.82 -6.75 -0.58
N ALA A 221 4.47 -7.52 0.29
CA ALA A 221 4.06 -8.88 0.62
C ALA A 221 4.44 -9.29 2.04
N GLY A 222 3.87 -10.39 2.51
CA GLY A 222 4.29 -11.07 3.73
C GLY A 222 5.59 -11.86 3.54
N PRO A 223 6.12 -12.45 4.63
CA PRO A 223 7.42 -13.10 4.59
C PRO A 223 7.38 -14.55 4.04
N GLU A 224 6.20 -15.16 3.93
CA GLU A 224 6.04 -16.57 3.66
C GLU A 224 5.24 -16.81 2.37
N GLN A 225 5.73 -17.74 1.53
CA GLN A 225 4.99 -18.23 0.37
C GLN A 225 4.29 -19.56 0.71
N PHE A 226 3.07 -19.72 0.23
CA PHE A 226 2.26 -20.94 0.37
C PHE A 226 1.62 -21.31 -0.97
N GLY A 227 1.26 -22.59 -1.16
CA GLY A 227 0.17 -22.91 -2.08
C GLY A 227 -1.14 -22.30 -1.53
N LEU A 228 -2.02 -21.83 -2.39
CA LEU A 228 -3.29 -21.22 -1.97
C LEU A 228 -4.14 -22.20 -1.14
N ASP A 229 -4.15 -23.48 -1.53
CA ASP A 229 -4.78 -24.57 -0.77
C ASP A 229 -4.16 -24.73 0.63
N GLU A 230 -2.84 -24.68 0.72
CA GLU A 230 -2.13 -24.84 2.00
C GLU A 230 -2.32 -23.63 2.92
N PHE A 231 -2.33 -22.42 2.38
CA PHE A 231 -2.62 -21.19 3.14
C PHE A 231 -4.00 -21.29 3.81
N VAL A 232 -5.02 -21.67 3.03
CA VAL A 232 -6.39 -21.79 3.54
C VAL A 232 -6.50 -22.97 4.52
N ARG A 233 -5.92 -24.12 4.21
CA ARG A 233 -5.92 -25.30 5.09
C ARG A 233 -5.34 -24.98 6.46
N ARG A 234 -4.19 -24.31 6.54
CA ARG A 234 -3.56 -23.91 7.82
C ARG A 234 -4.47 -22.99 8.63
N GLY A 235 -5.07 -22.02 7.99
CA GLY A 235 -5.94 -21.08 8.69
C GLY A 235 -7.24 -21.71 9.19
N LEU A 236 -7.89 -22.57 8.40
CA LEU A 236 -9.08 -23.30 8.83
C LEU A 236 -8.76 -24.27 9.98
N ALA A 237 -7.66 -25.03 9.87
CA ALA A 237 -7.22 -25.93 10.93
C ALA A 237 -6.98 -25.21 12.26
N PHE A 238 -6.29 -24.04 12.24
CA PHE A 238 -6.08 -23.23 13.43
C PHE A 238 -7.39 -22.76 14.06
N ARG A 239 -8.38 -22.42 13.23
CA ARG A 239 -9.70 -21.95 13.67
C ARG A 239 -10.64 -23.07 14.13
N GLY A 240 -10.21 -24.33 14.04
CA GLY A 240 -11.07 -25.49 14.31
C GLY A 240 -12.23 -25.66 13.31
N ASP A 241 -12.10 -25.09 12.13
CA ASP A 241 -13.07 -25.24 11.05
C ASP A 241 -12.92 -26.63 10.42
N PRO A 242 -13.97 -27.47 10.40
CA PRO A 242 -13.88 -28.86 9.97
C PRO A 242 -13.88 -29.05 8.44
N ARG A 243 -13.99 -27.97 7.65
CA ARG A 243 -14.04 -28.09 6.19
C ARG A 243 -12.77 -28.70 5.64
N GLU A 244 -12.93 -29.71 4.77
CA GLU A 244 -11.81 -30.27 4.02
C GLU A 244 -11.33 -29.29 2.97
N VAL A 245 -10.00 -29.17 2.78
CA VAL A 245 -9.40 -28.37 1.71
C VAL A 245 -8.74 -29.33 0.72
N VAL A 246 -9.29 -29.38 -0.47
CA VAL A 246 -8.83 -30.22 -1.58
C VAL A 246 -7.98 -29.39 -2.52
N ARG A 247 -6.77 -29.86 -2.82
CA ARG A 247 -5.95 -29.29 -3.88
C ARG A 247 -6.50 -29.73 -5.23
N ASP A 248 -6.92 -28.79 -6.04
CA ASP A 248 -7.55 -29.01 -7.34
C ASP A 248 -7.00 -28.00 -8.35
N GLU A 249 -6.14 -28.46 -9.25
CA GLU A 249 -5.50 -27.60 -10.26
C GLU A 249 -6.49 -27.07 -11.32
N SER A 250 -7.73 -27.60 -11.34
CA SER A 250 -8.82 -27.08 -12.18
C SER A 250 -9.68 -26.04 -11.46
N ALA A 251 -9.49 -25.87 -10.15
CA ALA A 251 -10.22 -24.86 -9.38
C ALA A 251 -9.82 -23.44 -9.79
N THR A 252 -10.81 -22.54 -9.72
CA THR A 252 -10.61 -21.14 -10.06
C THR A 252 -10.39 -20.29 -8.80
N TYR A 253 -9.67 -19.19 -8.96
CA TYR A 253 -9.56 -18.13 -7.97
C TYR A 253 -10.33 -16.90 -8.47
N TYR A 254 -11.41 -16.53 -7.76
CA TYR A 254 -12.36 -15.50 -8.21
C TYR A 254 -12.81 -15.67 -9.67
N GLY A 255 -13.16 -16.90 -10.03
CA GLY A 255 -13.73 -17.25 -11.33
C GLY A 255 -12.74 -17.46 -12.47
N ALA A 256 -11.44 -17.30 -12.25
CA ALA A 256 -10.41 -17.53 -13.25
C ALA A 256 -9.36 -18.57 -12.83
N LEU A 257 -8.81 -19.29 -13.81
CA LEU A 257 -7.61 -20.09 -13.58
C LEU A 257 -6.42 -19.15 -13.36
N VAL A 258 -5.61 -19.46 -12.36
CA VAL A 258 -4.39 -18.68 -12.03
C VAL A 258 -3.15 -19.53 -12.24
N GLY A 259 -2.14 -18.96 -12.86
CA GLY A 259 -0.85 -19.60 -13.04
C GLY A 259 -0.09 -19.74 -11.73
N GLU A 260 0.98 -20.55 -11.77
CA GLU A 260 1.75 -20.92 -10.57
C GLU A 260 2.21 -19.71 -9.72
N ARG A 261 2.61 -18.59 -10.35
CA ARG A 261 3.22 -17.42 -9.70
C ARG A 261 2.50 -16.10 -9.96
N GLU A 262 1.28 -16.14 -10.41
CA GLU A 262 0.53 -14.91 -10.75
C GLU A 262 0.16 -14.06 -9.53
N LEU A 263 0.03 -14.69 -8.36
CA LEU A 263 -0.40 -14.07 -7.11
C LEU A 263 0.77 -13.74 -6.14
N VAL A 264 2.03 -13.95 -6.56
CA VAL A 264 3.21 -13.57 -5.77
C VAL A 264 3.87 -12.32 -6.34
N PRO A 265 4.56 -11.52 -5.52
CA PRO A 265 5.20 -10.30 -5.98
C PRO A 265 6.39 -10.57 -6.90
N VAL A 266 6.86 -9.52 -7.60
CA VAL A 266 8.14 -9.56 -8.33
C VAL A 266 9.33 -9.48 -7.36
N ASP A 267 10.51 -9.80 -7.86
CA ASP A 267 11.77 -9.59 -7.13
C ASP A 267 11.94 -8.10 -6.78
N GLY A 268 12.33 -7.83 -5.54
CA GLY A 268 12.49 -6.47 -5.04
C GLY A 268 11.26 -5.88 -4.32
N ALA A 269 10.18 -6.64 -4.19
CA ALA A 269 9.05 -6.25 -3.35
C ALA A 269 9.46 -6.00 -1.90
N GLN A 270 8.76 -5.09 -1.22
CA GLN A 270 8.96 -4.85 0.22
C GLN A 270 8.31 -5.99 1.02
N ILE A 271 9.12 -6.74 1.74
CA ILE A 271 8.65 -7.86 2.56
C ILE A 271 8.45 -7.39 3.99
N PHE A 272 7.26 -7.64 4.52
CA PHE A 272 6.88 -7.38 5.91
C PHE A 272 7.10 -8.63 6.77
N ALA A 273 7.18 -8.45 8.08
CA ALA A 273 7.67 -9.51 8.95
C ALA A 273 6.57 -10.37 9.60
N THR A 274 5.29 -9.94 9.56
CA THR A 274 4.21 -10.66 10.23
C THR A 274 3.95 -12.00 9.54
N THR A 275 4.24 -13.09 10.24
CA THR A 275 3.97 -14.45 9.75
C THR A 275 2.50 -14.85 9.97
N LEU A 276 2.02 -15.84 9.21
CA LEU A 276 0.68 -16.40 9.44
C LEU A 276 0.57 -16.99 10.86
N ALA A 277 1.62 -17.63 11.35
CA ALA A 277 1.66 -18.24 12.66
C ALA A 277 1.56 -17.20 13.80
N ASP A 278 2.18 -16.03 13.62
CA ASP A 278 2.09 -14.93 14.60
C ASP A 278 0.72 -14.23 14.55
N TRP A 279 0.15 -14.12 13.35
CA TRP A 279 -1.11 -13.42 13.13
C TRP A 279 -2.33 -14.18 13.66
N LEU A 280 -2.40 -15.50 13.44
CA LEU A 280 -3.57 -16.33 13.75
C LEU A 280 -4.01 -16.24 15.22
N PRO A 281 -3.12 -16.36 16.24
CA PRO A 281 -3.52 -16.29 17.65
C PRO A 281 -4.09 -14.94 18.07
N LEU A 282 -3.70 -13.87 17.37
CA LEU A 282 -4.14 -12.50 17.65
C LEU A 282 -5.47 -12.16 16.95
N ASN A 283 -5.90 -13.02 16.01
CA ASN A 283 -7.09 -12.81 15.19
C ASN A 283 -7.99 -14.06 15.18
N PRO A 284 -8.52 -14.45 16.35
CA PRO A 284 -9.41 -15.60 16.43
C PRO A 284 -10.68 -15.36 15.59
N PRO A 285 -11.38 -16.43 15.17
CA PRO A 285 -12.64 -16.31 14.45
C PRO A 285 -13.64 -15.50 15.29
N ARG A 286 -14.36 -14.59 14.63
CA ARG A 286 -15.49 -13.92 15.25
C ARG A 286 -16.66 -14.92 15.29
N HIS A 287 -17.14 -15.23 16.48
CA HIS A 287 -18.32 -16.08 16.71
C HIS A 287 -19.61 -15.35 16.38
#